data_b384ffcf373d448c6929376ec56816a1
#
_entry.id   b384ffcf373d448c6929376ec56816a1
#
_cell.length_a   1.000
_cell.length_b   1.000
_cell.length_c   1.000
_cell.angle_alpha   90.00
_cell.angle_beta   90.00
_cell.angle_gamma   90.00
#
_symmetry.space_group_name_H-M   'P 1'
#
loop_
_entity.id
_entity.type
_entity.pdbx_description
1 polymer ?
#
loop_
_entity_poly.entity_id
_entity_poly.type
_entity_poly.pdbx_seq_one_letter_code
_entity_poly.pdbx_strand_id
1 'polypeptide(L)' 'MKLTAVFEPAKEGGYTCFVEEVPAAISQGETLVEAKANLLDALKLVLKCQRELAEKDLSPNALREPIDFVEA' A
#
# COMPACT_ATOMS: atom_id res chain seq x y z
N MET A 1 -11.47 6.94 0.73
CA MET A 1 -10.10 7.46 0.82
C MET A 1 -9.36 7.17 -0.47
N LYS A 2 -8.70 8.15 -1.03
CA LYS A 2 -7.86 7.96 -2.22
C LYS A 2 -6.41 7.83 -1.80
N LEU A 3 -5.69 6.94 -2.47
CA LEU A 3 -4.26 6.78 -2.27
C LEU A 3 -3.52 7.36 -3.46
N THR A 4 -2.31 7.82 -3.21
CA THR A 4 -1.48 8.48 -4.22
C THR A 4 -0.27 7.61 -4.53
N ALA A 5 -0.13 7.24 -5.79
CA ALA A 5 1.05 6.53 -6.27
C ALA A 5 2.05 7.54 -6.81
N VAL A 6 3.29 7.45 -6.39
CA VAL A 6 4.39 8.28 -6.87
C VAL A 6 5.32 7.41 -7.69
N PHE A 7 5.66 7.87 -8.90
CA PHE A 7 6.55 7.14 -9.81
C PHE A 7 7.78 7.99 -10.08
N GLU A 8 8.95 7.43 -9.86
CA GLU A 8 10.20 8.11 -10.14
C GLU A 8 10.96 7.37 -11.25
N PRO A 9 11.34 8.07 -12.32
CA PRO A 9 12.14 7.44 -13.38
C PRO A 9 13.50 7.01 -12.83
N ALA A 10 13.91 5.79 -13.14
CA ALA A 10 15.22 5.29 -12.79
C ALA A 10 16.22 5.59 -13.90
N LYS A 11 17.49 5.81 -13.53
CA LYS A 11 18.54 6.12 -14.50
C LYS A 11 18.76 5.01 -15.51
N GLU A 12 18.57 3.78 -15.10
CA GLU A 12 18.77 2.61 -15.98
C GLU A 12 17.54 2.31 -16.82
N GLY A 13 16.49 3.11 -16.72
CA GLY A 13 15.20 2.87 -17.35
C GLY A 13 14.19 2.34 -16.36
N GLY A 14 12.92 2.40 -16.73
CA GLY A 14 11.85 1.98 -15.85
C GLY A 14 11.56 2.98 -14.74
N TYR A 15 10.76 2.54 -13.79
CA TYR A 15 10.29 3.37 -12.69
C TYR A 15 10.37 2.64 -11.36
N THR A 16 10.73 3.38 -10.30
CA THR A 16 10.46 2.94 -8.95
C THR A 16 9.20 3.68 -8.47
N CYS A 17 8.45 3.09 -7.58
CA CYS A 17 7.20 3.70 -7.15
C CYS A 17 6.87 3.33 -5.71
N PHE A 18 6.03 4.15 -5.11
CA PHE A 18 5.54 3.91 -3.75
C PHE A 18 4.19 4.57 -3.56
N VAL A 19 3.48 4.15 -2.52
CA VAL A 19 2.22 4.77 -2.13
C VAL A 19 2.51 5.80 -1.05
N GLU A 20 2.19 7.05 -1.33
CA GLU A 20 2.52 8.19 -0.45
C GLU A 20 1.95 8.01 0.96
N GLU A 21 0.70 7.58 1.05
CA GLU A 21 0.00 7.38 2.32
C GLU A 21 0.36 6.07 3.02
N VAL A 22 1.01 5.15 2.32
CA VAL A 22 1.44 3.86 2.84
C VAL A 22 2.86 3.60 2.34
N PRO A 23 3.86 4.28 2.90
CA PRO A 23 5.23 4.25 2.35
C PRO A 23 5.89 2.87 2.31
N ALA A 24 5.40 1.91 3.10
CA ALA A 24 5.90 0.54 3.05
C ALA A 24 5.55 -0.17 1.74
N ALA A 25 4.54 0.32 1.00
CA ALA A 25 4.19 -0.23 -0.30
C ALA A 25 5.09 0.39 -1.37
N ILE A 26 6.11 -0.36 -1.77
CA ILE A 26 7.13 0.06 -2.73
C ILE A 26 7.24 -0.99 -3.82
N SER A 27 7.42 -0.57 -5.06
CA SER A 27 7.62 -1.49 -6.17
C SER A 27 8.36 -0.82 -7.32
N GLN A 28 8.44 -1.51 -8.44
CA GLN A 28 9.11 -1.02 -9.64
C GLN A 28 8.54 -1.71 -10.87
N GLY A 29 8.84 -1.17 -12.04
CA GLY A 29 8.45 -1.76 -13.31
C GLY A 29 9.12 -1.03 -14.46
N GLU A 30 9.18 -1.68 -15.64
CA GLU A 30 9.80 -1.10 -16.84
C GLU A 30 8.94 0.01 -17.44
N THR A 31 7.63 -0.07 -17.28
CA THR A 31 6.67 0.91 -17.76
C THR A 31 5.81 1.40 -16.61
N LEU A 32 5.12 2.52 -16.81
CA LEU A 32 4.18 3.02 -15.81
C LEU A 32 3.06 2.02 -15.52
N VAL A 33 2.55 1.38 -16.55
CA VAL A 33 1.48 0.38 -16.40
C VAL A 33 1.95 -0.79 -15.55
N GLU A 34 3.13 -1.31 -15.85
CA GLU A 34 3.72 -2.42 -15.10
C GLU A 34 4.02 -2.02 -13.66
N ALA A 35 4.66 -0.86 -13.47
CA ALA A 35 4.99 -0.37 -12.14
C ALA A 35 3.73 -0.19 -11.28
N LYS A 36 2.66 0.35 -11.87
CA LYS A 36 1.39 0.53 -11.16
C LYS A 36 0.77 -0.80 -10.76
N ALA A 37 0.75 -1.78 -11.66
CA ALA A 37 0.22 -3.10 -11.35
C ALA A 37 1.01 -3.76 -10.22
N ASN A 38 2.33 -3.69 -10.28
CA ASN A 38 3.20 -4.23 -9.24
C ASN A 38 3.00 -3.50 -7.91
N LEU A 39 2.79 -2.18 -7.96
CA LEU A 39 2.55 -1.40 -6.75
C LEU A 39 1.24 -1.79 -6.08
N LEU A 40 0.18 -2.04 -6.87
CA LEU A 40 -1.09 -2.49 -6.31
C LEU A 40 -0.95 -3.82 -5.58
N ASP A 41 -0.16 -4.75 -6.16
CA ASP A 41 0.11 -6.02 -5.50
C ASP A 41 0.88 -5.83 -4.20
N ALA A 42 1.89 -4.96 -4.21
CA ALA A 42 2.67 -4.64 -3.02
C ALA A 42 1.79 -4.02 -1.93
N LEU A 43 0.89 -3.10 -2.32
CA LEU A 43 -0.02 -2.47 -1.39
C LEU A 43 -0.96 -3.48 -0.73
N LYS A 44 -1.53 -4.39 -1.52
CA LYS A 44 -2.39 -5.44 -0.99
C LYS A 44 -1.66 -6.29 0.05
N LEU A 45 -0.42 -6.65 -0.23
CA LEU A 45 0.39 -7.44 0.69
C LEU A 45 0.69 -6.68 1.97
N VAL A 46 1.09 -5.41 1.88
CA VAL A 46 1.37 -4.57 3.04
C VAL A 46 0.14 -4.44 3.93
N LEU A 47 -1.02 -4.14 3.34
CA LEU A 47 -2.26 -4.00 4.10
C LEU A 47 -2.67 -5.31 4.77
N LYS A 48 -2.48 -6.43 4.09
CA LYS A 48 -2.74 -7.75 4.66
C LYS A 48 -1.85 -8.01 5.86
N CYS A 49 -0.55 -7.75 5.74
CA CYS A 49 0.41 -7.94 6.82
C CYS A 49 0.10 -7.04 8.02
N GLN A 50 -0.25 -5.78 7.76
CA GLN A 50 -0.62 -4.85 8.83
C GLN A 50 -1.86 -5.33 9.58
N ARG A 51 -2.85 -5.85 8.85
CA ARG A 51 -4.06 -6.39 9.46
C ARG A 51 -3.74 -7.60 10.33
N GLU A 52 -2.92 -8.52 9.83
CA GLU A 52 -2.53 -9.71 10.58
C GLU A 52 -1.79 -9.34 11.87
N LEU A 53 -0.89 -8.37 11.80
CA LEU A 53 -0.17 -7.88 12.98
C LEU A 53 -1.13 -7.24 13.98
N ALA A 54 -2.09 -6.46 13.51
CA ALA A 54 -3.06 -5.81 14.38
C ALA A 54 -3.97 -6.81 15.08
N GLU A 55 -4.26 -7.93 14.42
CA GLU A 55 -5.15 -8.96 14.98
C GLU A 55 -4.46 -9.96 15.88
N LYS A 56 -3.14 -10.00 15.87
CA LYS A 56 -2.36 -11.06 16.51
C LYS A 56 -2.64 -11.27 17.98
N ASP A 57 -2.77 -10.18 18.74
CA ASP A 57 -2.93 -10.25 20.18
C ASP A 57 -4.28 -9.71 20.66
N LEU A 58 -5.30 -9.81 19.81
CA LEU A 58 -6.62 -9.33 20.20
C LEU A 58 -7.25 -10.19 21.27
N SER A 59 -7.90 -9.52 22.22
CA SER A 59 -8.74 -10.18 23.22
C SER A 59 -9.93 -10.86 22.53
N PRO A 60 -10.41 -12.01 23.08
CA PRO A 60 -11.64 -12.61 22.54
C PRO A 60 -12.85 -11.69 22.61
N ASN A 61 -12.80 -10.67 23.49
CA ASN A 61 -13.88 -9.71 23.66
C ASN A 61 -13.72 -8.44 22.83
N ALA A 62 -12.71 -8.38 21.95
CA ALA A 62 -12.48 -7.21 21.10
C ALA A 62 -13.64 -7.03 20.13
N LEU A 63 -14.08 -5.78 19.98
CA LEU A 63 -15.16 -5.44 19.06
C LEU A 63 -14.58 -4.80 17.81
N ARG A 64 -15.20 -5.09 16.66
CA ARG A 64 -14.83 -4.50 15.38
C ARG A 64 -16.00 -3.73 14.83
N GLU A 65 -15.74 -2.51 14.44
CA GLU A 65 -16.74 -1.68 13.78
C GLU A 65 -16.12 -0.97 12.60
N PRO A 66 -16.83 -0.87 11.47
CA PRO A 66 -16.33 -0.09 10.35
C PRO A 66 -16.33 1.39 10.70
N ILE A 67 -15.33 2.10 10.20
CA ILE A 67 -15.29 3.55 10.32
C ILE A 67 -15.00 4.13 8.95
N ASP A 68 -15.59 5.30 8.67
CA ASP A 68 -15.30 6.04 7.46
C ASP A 68 -14.28 7.11 7.75
N PHE A 69 -13.29 7.22 6.89
CA PHE A 69 -12.24 8.21 7.02
C PHE A 69 -12.36 9.23 5.89
N VAL A 70 -12.54 10.49 6.28
CA VAL A 70 -12.60 11.60 5.32
C VAL A 70 -11.49 12.57 5.68
N GLU A 71 -10.58 12.81 4.74
CA GLU A 71 -9.52 13.78 4.93
C GLU A 71 -10.05 15.21 4.81
N ALA A 72 -9.60 16.03 5.73
CA ALA A 72 -9.95 17.46 5.72
C ALA A 72 -9.23 18.20 4.60
#